data_2a6120a64452ee7231554cbcc480849b
#
_entry.id   2a6120a64452ee7231554cbcc480849b
#
_cell.length_a   1.000
_cell.length_b   1.000
_cell.length_c   1.000
_cell.angle_alpha   90.00
_cell.angle_beta   90.00
_cell.angle_gamma   90.00
#
_symmetry.space_group_name_H-M   'P 1'
#
loop_
_entity.id
_entity.type
_entity.pdbx_description
1 polymer ?
#
loop_
_entity_poly.entity_id
_entity_poly.type
_entity_poly.pdbx_seq_one_letter_code
_entity_poly.pdbx_strand_id
1 'polypeptide(L)'
;MYRSDQKVRFAKGMTHTFTSDMPKRVESAVRYGLIGLTNRTYYFEYRNGSRLIPPALQEAIRNLFRENGWTGEVKFDDYVEDYDW
;
A
#
# COMPACT_ATOMS: atom_id res chain seq x y z
N MET A 1 -6.27 26.29 -8.77
CA MET A 1 -7.23 25.75 -9.73
C MET A 1 -7.62 24.34 -9.37
N TYR A 2 -8.88 24.10 -9.23
CA TYR A 2 -9.39 22.79 -8.90
C TYR A 2 -9.56 21.93 -10.17
N ARG A 3 -9.13 20.69 -10.11
CA ARG A 3 -9.11 19.81 -11.27
C ARG A 3 -9.95 18.57 -10.99
N SER A 4 -11.27 18.72 -11.05
CA SER A 4 -12.18 17.63 -10.75
C SER A 4 -12.25 16.56 -11.83
N ASP A 5 -11.75 16.86 -13.02
CA ASP A 5 -11.74 15.91 -14.14
C ASP A 5 -10.52 15.02 -14.16
N GLN A 6 -9.58 15.22 -13.25
CA GLN A 6 -8.35 14.45 -13.21
C GLN A 6 -8.53 13.18 -12.38
N LYS A 7 -8.23 12.05 -12.99
CA LYS A 7 -8.32 10.76 -12.32
C LYS A 7 -6.98 10.39 -11.71
N VAL A 8 -7.02 9.73 -10.56
CA VAL A 8 -5.85 9.18 -9.90
C VAL A 8 -5.99 7.68 -9.80
N ARG A 9 -4.84 7.01 -9.66
CA ARG A 9 -4.79 5.56 -9.64
C ARG A 9 -4.68 5.08 -8.21
N PHE A 10 -5.76 4.46 -7.74
CA PHE A 10 -5.80 3.84 -6.42
C PHE A 10 -5.39 2.38 -6.54
N ALA A 11 -4.64 1.87 -5.58
CA ALA A 11 -4.33 0.45 -5.50
C ALA A 11 -5.40 -0.25 -4.69
N LYS A 12 -5.66 -1.51 -5.02
CA LYS A 12 -6.70 -2.31 -4.39
C LYS A 12 -6.10 -3.63 -3.94
N GLY A 13 -5.85 -3.75 -2.65
CA GLY A 13 -5.32 -4.97 -2.07
C GLY A 13 -3.82 -5.12 -2.22
N MET A 14 -3.21 -5.86 -1.31
CA MET A 14 -1.78 -6.18 -1.35
C MET A 14 -1.52 -7.56 -0.77
N THR A 15 -2.40 -8.52 -1.13
CA THR A 15 -2.24 -9.89 -0.64
C THR A 15 -1.03 -10.58 -1.23
N HIS A 16 -0.64 -10.19 -2.44
CA HIS A 16 0.52 -10.77 -3.12
C HIS A 16 1.83 -10.01 -2.83
N THR A 17 1.75 -8.91 -2.11
CA THR A 17 2.95 -8.14 -1.76
C THR A 17 3.79 -8.89 -0.74
N PHE A 18 3.15 -9.53 0.23
CA PHE A 18 3.82 -10.31 1.26
C PHE A 18 3.93 -11.76 0.78
N THR A 19 5.09 -12.09 0.24
CA THR A 19 5.33 -13.42 -0.32
C THR A 19 6.04 -14.32 0.69
N SER A 20 6.04 -15.63 0.43
CA SER A 20 6.75 -16.59 1.28
C SER A 20 8.27 -16.40 1.23
N ASP A 21 8.77 -15.77 0.19
CA ASP A 21 10.21 -15.51 0.04
C ASP A 21 10.68 -14.29 0.84
N MET A 22 9.73 -13.48 1.31
CA MET A 22 10.07 -12.27 2.05
C MET A 22 10.51 -12.63 3.47
N PRO A 23 11.65 -12.09 3.94
CA PRO A 23 12.06 -12.30 5.32
C PRO A 23 11.00 -11.77 6.29
N LYS A 24 10.73 -12.54 7.34
CA LYS A 24 9.73 -12.13 8.34
C LYS A 24 10.06 -10.79 8.97
N ARG A 25 11.33 -10.48 9.11
CA ARG A 25 11.79 -9.21 9.64
C ARG A 25 11.25 -8.04 8.81
N VAL A 26 11.35 -8.16 7.48
CA VAL A 26 10.87 -7.12 6.58
C VAL A 26 9.35 -7.02 6.63
N GLU A 27 8.67 -8.17 6.55
CA GLU A 27 7.21 -8.21 6.60
C GLU A 27 6.68 -7.57 7.88
N SER A 28 7.24 -7.95 9.03
CA SER A 28 6.80 -7.42 10.32
C SER A 28 7.06 -5.93 10.42
N ALA A 29 8.24 -5.47 10.00
CA ALA A 29 8.59 -4.05 10.07
C ALA A 29 7.67 -3.20 9.20
N VAL A 30 7.37 -3.66 7.98
CA VAL A 30 6.47 -2.95 7.09
C VAL A 30 5.04 -2.94 7.64
N ARG A 31 4.59 -4.07 8.15
CA ARG A 31 3.25 -4.16 8.74
C ARG A 31 3.08 -3.20 9.91
N TYR A 32 4.02 -3.19 10.85
CA TYR A 32 3.95 -2.29 11.98
C TYR A 32 4.08 -0.83 11.56
N GLY A 33 4.94 -0.53 10.59
CA GLY A 33 5.05 0.82 10.07
C GLY A 33 3.77 1.30 9.43
N LEU A 34 3.11 0.44 8.67
CA LEU A 34 1.86 0.79 8.01
C LEU A 34 0.72 0.95 9.02
N ILE A 35 0.67 0.09 10.06
CA ILE A 35 -0.31 0.26 11.14
C ILE A 35 -0.08 1.59 11.85
N GLY A 36 1.17 1.98 12.03
CA GLY A 36 1.51 3.27 12.64
C GLY A 36 1.08 4.47 11.80
N LEU A 37 1.13 4.35 10.48
CA LEU A 37 0.69 5.41 9.56
C LEU A 37 -0.83 5.50 9.46
N THR A 38 -1.52 4.41 9.70
CA THR A 38 -2.97 4.33 9.58
C THR A 38 -3.57 3.88 10.91
N ASN A 39 -4.09 2.67 10.94
CA ASN A 39 -4.46 1.96 12.16
C ASN A 39 -4.65 0.49 11.78
N ARG A 40 -4.84 -0.35 12.80
CA ARG A 40 -4.94 -1.79 12.57
C ARG A 40 -6.11 -2.16 11.66
N THR A 41 -7.27 -1.55 11.87
CA THR A 41 -8.45 -1.83 11.08
C THR A 41 -8.22 -1.45 9.62
N TYR A 42 -7.71 -0.25 9.38
CA TYR A 42 -7.42 0.21 8.03
C TYR A 42 -6.34 -0.63 7.36
N TYR A 43 -5.34 -1.06 8.11
CA TYR A 43 -4.29 -1.93 7.57
C TYR A 43 -4.89 -3.19 6.97
N PHE A 44 -5.77 -3.87 7.70
CA PHE A 44 -6.41 -5.08 7.19
C PHE A 44 -7.31 -4.79 5.99
N GLU A 45 -8.02 -3.66 6.00
CA GLU A 45 -8.86 -3.26 4.88
C GLU A 45 -8.03 -2.97 3.63
N TYR A 46 -6.91 -2.29 3.77
CA TYR A 46 -5.99 -2.05 2.65
C TYR A 46 -5.44 -3.35 2.11
N ARG A 47 -5.07 -4.26 3.00
CA ARG A 47 -4.47 -5.52 2.61
C ARG A 47 -5.44 -6.42 1.84
N ASN A 48 -6.68 -6.51 2.28
CA ASN A 48 -7.66 -7.41 1.66
C ASN A 48 -8.44 -6.78 0.51
N GLY A 49 -8.21 -5.50 0.21
CA GLY A 49 -8.86 -4.83 -0.89
C GLY A 49 -10.18 -4.16 -0.56
N SER A 50 -10.59 -4.16 0.70
CA SER A 50 -11.84 -3.50 1.12
C SER A 50 -11.73 -1.98 1.07
N ARG A 51 -10.53 -1.44 1.13
CA ARG A 51 -10.29 0.00 1.10
C ARG A 51 -9.22 0.31 0.07
N LEU A 52 -9.50 1.30 -0.79
CA LEU A 52 -8.56 1.72 -1.82
C LEU A 52 -7.36 2.43 -1.21
N ILE A 53 -6.19 2.18 -1.77
CA ILE A 53 -4.93 2.75 -1.31
C ILE A 53 -4.62 3.96 -2.19
N PRO A 54 -4.65 5.19 -1.65
CA PRO A 54 -4.35 6.38 -2.45
C PRO A 54 -2.87 6.44 -2.84
N PRO A 55 -2.52 7.21 -3.89
CA PRO A 55 -1.14 7.27 -4.36
C PRO A 55 -0.11 7.65 -3.30
N ALA A 56 -0.46 8.58 -2.41
CA ALA A 56 0.45 8.99 -1.33
C ALA A 56 0.77 7.82 -0.40
N LEU A 57 -0.23 7.00 -0.08
CA LEU A 57 -0.01 5.83 0.78
C LEU A 57 0.74 4.74 0.04
N GLN A 58 0.50 4.58 -1.26
CA GLN A 58 1.28 3.65 -2.08
C GLN A 58 2.77 3.98 -2.00
N GLU A 59 3.10 5.26 -2.10
CA GLU A 59 4.49 5.71 -2.01
C GLU A 59 5.07 5.46 -0.62
N ALA A 60 4.29 5.72 0.43
CA ALA A 60 4.71 5.45 1.80
C ALA A 60 4.98 3.96 2.01
N ILE A 61 4.16 3.09 1.43
CA ILE A 61 4.35 1.65 1.53
C ILE A 61 5.65 1.24 0.83
N ARG A 62 5.91 1.76 -0.37
CA ARG A 62 7.16 1.47 -1.08
C ARG A 62 8.37 1.93 -0.27
N ASN A 63 8.28 3.09 0.36
CA ASN A 63 9.36 3.60 1.20
C ASN A 63 9.61 2.72 2.42
N LEU A 64 8.55 2.21 3.04
CA LEU A 64 8.69 1.28 4.17
C LEU A 64 9.47 0.03 3.76
N PHE A 65 9.16 -0.54 2.61
CA PHE A 65 9.90 -1.70 2.11
C PHE A 65 11.34 -1.35 1.86
N ARG A 66 11.60 -0.23 1.20
CA ARG A 66 12.95 0.20 0.88
C ARG A 66 13.78 0.46 2.13
N GLU A 67 13.19 1.12 3.13
CA GLU A 67 13.87 1.43 4.38
C GLU A 67 14.24 0.19 5.16
N ASN A 68 13.54 -0.92 4.94
CA ASN A 68 13.82 -2.18 5.61
C ASN A 68 14.65 -3.13 4.76
N GLY A 69 15.24 -2.62 3.68
CA GLY A 69 16.18 -3.38 2.87
C GLY A 69 15.57 -4.30 1.83
N TRP A 70 14.27 -4.18 1.58
CA TRP A 70 13.61 -4.98 0.54
C TRP A 70 13.95 -4.40 -0.83
N THR A 71 14.55 -5.21 -1.68
CA THR A 71 14.96 -4.81 -3.03
C THR A 71 13.99 -5.28 -4.10
N GLY A 72 13.02 -6.09 -3.75
CA GLY A 72 12.02 -6.56 -4.68
C GLY A 72 11.00 -5.49 -5.02
N GLU A 73 10.22 -5.76 -6.06
CA GLU A 73 9.17 -4.85 -6.47
C GLU A 73 7.95 -4.99 -5.53
N VAL A 74 7.38 -3.84 -5.16
CA VAL A 74 6.14 -3.82 -4.37
C VAL A 74 4.97 -3.81 -5.36
N LYS A 75 4.18 -4.88 -5.35
CA LYS A 75 3.04 -5.04 -6.26
C LYS A 75 1.75 -5.05 -5.48
N PHE A 76 0.75 -4.35 -6.02
CA PHE A 76 -0.60 -4.39 -5.48
C PHE A 76 -1.45 -5.34 -6.32
N ASP A 77 -2.52 -5.87 -5.73
CA ASP A 77 -3.33 -6.89 -6.40
C ASP A 77 -4.03 -6.35 -7.63
N ASP A 78 -4.51 -5.10 -7.56
CA ASP A 78 -5.23 -4.48 -8.65
C ASP A 78 -5.15 -2.97 -8.52
N TYR A 79 -5.61 -2.26 -9.55
CA TYR A 79 -5.65 -0.80 -9.57
C TYR A 79 -7.01 -0.35 -10.06
N VAL A 80 -7.48 0.75 -9.49
CA VAL A 80 -8.74 1.39 -9.86
C VAL A 80 -8.47 2.86 -10.14
N GLU A 81 -8.93 3.36 -11.27
CA GLU A 81 -8.84 4.78 -11.56
C GLU A 81 -10.14 5.45 -11.15
N ASP A 82 -10.03 6.50 -10.37
CA ASP A 82 -11.18 7.26 -9.90
C ASP A 82 -10.75 8.70 -9.70
N TYR A 83 -11.73 9.56 -9.48
CA TYR A 83 -11.43 10.97 -9.25
C TYR A 83 -10.84 11.17 -7.86
N ASP A 84 -9.95 12.15 -7.78
CA ASP A 84 -9.34 12.54 -6.52
C ASP A 84 -10.31 13.50 -5.79
N TRP A 85 -10.98 12.96 -4.79
CA TRP A 85 -11.92 13.75 -3.98
C TRP A 85 -11.13 14.60 -2.94
#